data_2d34b637a168f315f18096b4c91b280b
#
_entry.id   2d34b637a168f315f18096b4c91b280b
#
_cell.length_a   1.000
_cell.length_b   1.000
_cell.length_c   1.000
_cell.angle_alpha   90.00
_cell.angle_beta   90.00
_cell.angle_gamma   90.00
#
_symmetry.space_group_name_H-M   'P 1'
#
loop_
_entity.id
_entity.type
_entity.pdbx_description
1 polymer ?
#
loop_
_entity_poly.entity_id
_entity_poly.type
_entity_poly.pdbx_seq_one_letter_code
_entity_poly.pdbx_strand_id
1 'polypeptide(L)'
;MNILAKTLAAIAAGTLLATSASAQSAASLVVPIEDEPAPRLFVEPPLPGPLARGVAFIPYRVENLRIMPVGGPAARNVSPRVGHLHITVDDLPWQWADYGQSNTIILVNLPRGEHKVLIEVVDPEGGVLTAQTVTFKSPGK
;
A
#
# COMPACT_ATOMS: atom_id res chain seq x y z
N MET A 1 -41.03 4.23 84.00
CA MET A 1 -40.17 3.04 83.77
C MET A 1 -39.72 3.07 82.30
N ASN A 2 -38.48 3.56 82.09
CA ASN A 2 -37.98 3.96 80.81
C ASN A 2 -37.15 2.78 80.19
N ILE A 3 -37.47 2.42 78.97
CA ILE A 3 -36.65 1.50 78.19
C ILE A 3 -36.19 2.27 76.96
N LEU A 4 -34.88 2.61 76.99
CA LEU A 4 -34.18 3.21 75.89
C LEU A 4 -33.89 2.12 74.85
N ALA A 5 -34.38 2.27 73.61
CA ALA A 5 -33.95 1.49 72.45
C ALA A 5 -32.78 2.20 71.80
N LYS A 6 -31.63 1.53 71.75
CA LYS A 6 -30.44 1.97 71.00
C LYS A 6 -30.50 1.37 69.62
N THR A 7 -30.70 2.20 68.62
CA THR A 7 -30.57 1.82 67.22
C THR A 7 -29.09 1.91 66.82
N LEU A 8 -28.52 0.76 66.44
CA LEU A 8 -27.19 0.68 65.78
C LEU A 8 -27.36 0.96 64.27
N ALA A 9 -26.74 2.04 63.78
CA ALA A 9 -26.62 2.29 62.35
C ALA A 9 -25.34 1.57 61.84
N ALA A 10 -25.54 0.58 60.96
CA ALA A 10 -24.43 -0.07 60.28
C ALA A 10 -24.09 0.71 59.02
N ILE A 11 -22.91 1.30 58.94
CA ILE A 11 -22.36 1.96 57.75
C ILE A 11 -21.71 0.89 56.91
N ALA A 12 -22.32 0.50 55.81
CA ALA A 12 -21.71 -0.36 54.77
C ALA A 12 -20.78 0.50 53.89
N ALA A 13 -19.46 0.33 54.12
CA ALA A 13 -18.44 0.90 53.21
C ALA A 13 -18.36 0.06 51.96
N GLY A 14 -18.97 0.55 50.90
CA GLY A 14 -18.83 -0.06 49.54
C GLY A 14 -17.49 0.32 48.93
N THR A 15 -16.58 -0.62 48.86
CA THR A 15 -15.33 -0.49 48.09
C THR A 15 -15.65 -0.59 46.60
N LEU A 16 -15.60 0.58 45.88
CA LEU A 16 -15.57 0.58 44.40
C LEU A 16 -14.22 0.03 43.93
N LEU A 17 -14.22 -1.18 43.39
CA LEU A 17 -13.13 -1.68 42.62
C LEU A 17 -13.15 -0.97 41.24
N ALA A 18 -12.28 0.01 41.06
CA ALA A 18 -12.00 0.57 39.74
C ALA A 18 -11.21 -0.47 38.91
N THR A 19 -11.91 -1.17 38.04
CA THR A 19 -11.26 -1.98 37.01
C THR A 19 -10.62 -1.04 35.99
N SER A 20 -9.29 -0.90 36.06
CA SER A 20 -8.49 -0.23 35.05
C SER A 20 -8.57 -1.09 33.78
N ALA A 21 -9.39 -0.72 32.82
CA ALA A 21 -9.34 -1.27 31.49
C ALA A 21 -8.00 -0.84 30.85
N SER A 22 -7.04 -1.76 30.84
CA SER A 22 -5.82 -1.58 30.03
C SER A 22 -6.25 -1.56 28.59
N ALA A 23 -6.28 -0.38 27.95
CA ALA A 23 -6.38 -0.27 26.51
C ALA A 23 -5.15 -0.95 25.94
N GLN A 24 -5.30 -2.19 25.48
CA GLN A 24 -4.29 -2.84 24.66
C GLN A 24 -4.19 -2.00 23.39
N SER A 25 -3.09 -1.24 23.27
CA SER A 25 -2.70 -0.61 22.04
C SER A 25 -2.62 -1.73 20.99
N ALA A 26 -3.50 -1.68 19.98
CA ALA A 26 -3.40 -2.60 18.84
C ALA A 26 -1.98 -2.46 18.29
N ALA A 27 -1.24 -3.55 18.29
CA ALA A 27 0.11 -3.56 17.74
C ALA A 27 0.03 -3.02 16.31
N SER A 28 0.82 -1.99 16.03
CA SER A 28 0.92 -1.45 14.68
C SER A 28 1.32 -2.59 13.74
N LEU A 29 0.53 -2.80 12.68
CA LEU A 29 0.87 -3.78 11.64
C LEU A 29 2.09 -3.35 10.81
N VAL A 30 2.56 -2.14 11.02
CA VAL A 30 3.72 -1.56 10.36
C VAL A 30 4.80 -1.34 11.40
N VAL A 31 5.92 -2.00 11.23
CA VAL A 31 7.10 -1.95 12.12
C VAL A 31 8.27 -1.27 11.39
N PRO A 32 9.29 -0.79 12.10
CA PRO A 32 10.51 -0.28 11.46
C PRO A 32 11.12 -1.33 10.54
N ILE A 33 11.65 -0.87 9.41
CA ILE A 33 12.32 -1.74 8.43
C ILE A 33 13.66 -2.21 8.99
N GLU A 34 13.86 -3.53 9.03
CA GLU A 34 15.10 -4.17 9.45
C GLU A 34 15.37 -5.30 8.45
N ASP A 35 16.49 -5.23 7.76
CA ASP A 35 17.03 -6.28 6.87
C ASP A 35 16.02 -6.87 5.84
N GLU A 36 15.05 -6.10 5.40
CA GLU A 36 14.13 -6.55 4.35
C GLU A 36 14.85 -6.69 3.01
N PRO A 37 14.54 -7.76 2.24
CA PRO A 37 15.06 -7.92 0.89
C PRO A 37 14.73 -6.72 0.00
N ALA A 38 15.58 -6.44 -0.97
CA ALA A 38 15.32 -5.39 -1.95
C ALA A 38 14.02 -5.70 -2.73
N PRO A 39 13.24 -4.67 -3.09
CA PRO A 39 12.08 -4.84 -3.97
C PRO A 39 12.48 -5.43 -5.33
N ARG A 40 11.61 -6.26 -5.87
CA ARG A 40 11.77 -6.84 -7.21
C ARG A 40 10.52 -6.58 -8.02
N LEU A 41 10.71 -6.14 -9.24
CA LEU A 41 9.64 -5.93 -10.22
C LEU A 41 9.76 -6.98 -11.32
N PHE A 42 8.64 -7.58 -11.70
CA PHE A 42 8.50 -8.49 -12.82
C PHE A 42 7.41 -7.94 -13.72
N VAL A 43 7.71 -7.76 -15.00
CA VAL A 43 6.79 -7.23 -16.00
C VAL A 43 6.67 -8.23 -17.14
N GLU A 44 5.45 -8.61 -17.47
CA GLU A 44 5.17 -9.49 -18.58
C GLU A 44 4.83 -8.67 -19.85
N PRO A 45 5.01 -9.25 -21.03
CA PRO A 45 4.52 -8.62 -22.27
C PRO A 45 3.01 -8.36 -22.20
N PRO A 46 2.50 -7.35 -22.93
CA PRO A 46 1.06 -7.11 -23.00
C PRO A 46 0.28 -8.34 -23.47
N LEU A 47 -0.88 -8.57 -22.88
CA LEU A 47 -1.76 -9.69 -23.27
C LEU A 47 -2.17 -9.56 -24.73
N PRO A 48 -1.98 -10.61 -25.57
CA PRO A 48 -2.15 -10.51 -27.02
C PRO A 48 -3.61 -10.24 -27.43
N GLY A 49 -4.57 -10.78 -26.72
CA GLY A 49 -6.00 -10.59 -27.05
C GLY A 49 -6.47 -9.13 -26.97
N PRO A 50 -6.29 -8.44 -25.84
CA PRO A 50 -6.55 -6.99 -25.74
C PRO A 50 -5.69 -6.17 -26.69
N LEU A 51 -4.39 -6.50 -26.81
CA LEU A 51 -3.45 -5.76 -27.66
C LEU A 51 -3.88 -5.77 -29.12
N ALA A 52 -4.37 -6.89 -29.64
CA ALA A 52 -4.91 -6.98 -30.99
C ALA A 52 -6.09 -6.02 -31.25
N ARG A 53 -6.72 -5.49 -30.20
CA ARG A 53 -7.80 -4.50 -30.25
C ARG A 53 -7.35 -3.09 -29.85
N GLY A 54 -6.04 -2.84 -29.82
CA GLY A 54 -5.46 -1.54 -29.50
C GLY A 54 -5.47 -1.18 -28.00
N VAL A 55 -5.57 -2.18 -27.13
CA VAL A 55 -5.52 -1.98 -25.66
C VAL A 55 -4.39 -2.82 -25.09
N ALA A 56 -3.40 -2.19 -24.45
CA ALA A 56 -2.32 -2.91 -23.81
C ALA A 56 -2.66 -3.20 -22.35
N PHE A 57 -2.80 -4.47 -22.01
CA PHE A 57 -2.87 -4.97 -20.65
C PHE A 57 -1.52 -5.57 -20.31
N ILE A 58 -0.76 -4.91 -19.45
CA ILE A 58 0.61 -5.26 -19.08
C ILE A 58 0.58 -5.83 -17.66
N PRO A 59 0.63 -7.16 -17.50
CA PRO A 59 0.69 -7.76 -16.18
C PRO A 59 2.03 -7.43 -15.50
N TYR A 60 1.99 -7.21 -14.18
CA TYR A 60 3.20 -7.06 -13.39
C TYR A 60 3.06 -7.72 -12.02
N ARG A 61 4.18 -7.92 -11.35
CA ARG A 61 4.24 -8.40 -9.98
C ARG A 61 5.40 -7.71 -9.26
N VAL A 62 5.12 -7.25 -8.04
CA VAL A 62 6.13 -6.68 -7.14
C VAL A 62 6.33 -7.62 -5.96
N GLU A 63 7.58 -7.89 -5.63
CA GLU A 63 7.97 -8.62 -4.42
C GLU A 63 8.70 -7.70 -3.46
N ASN A 64 8.63 -8.00 -2.17
CA ASN A 64 9.31 -7.30 -1.06
C ASN A 64 8.91 -5.81 -0.96
N LEU A 65 7.71 -5.45 -1.44
CA LEU A 65 7.11 -4.13 -1.30
C LEU A 65 5.59 -4.24 -1.47
N ARG A 66 4.86 -3.51 -0.65
CA ARG A 66 3.41 -3.38 -0.75
C ARG A 66 3.06 -2.06 -1.44
N ILE A 67 2.30 -2.14 -2.52
CA ILE A 67 1.79 -0.95 -3.20
C ILE A 67 0.67 -0.36 -2.35
N MET A 68 0.84 0.89 -1.91
CA MET A 68 -0.09 1.59 -1.02
C MET A 68 -0.05 3.10 -1.27
N PRO A 69 -1.20 3.80 -1.13
CA PRO A 69 -1.28 5.24 -1.28
C PRO A 69 -0.79 5.95 0.00
N VAL A 70 0.47 5.71 0.36
CA VAL A 70 1.12 6.35 1.51
C VAL A 70 2.34 7.13 1.04
N GLY A 71 2.60 8.26 1.67
CA GLY A 71 3.72 9.13 1.35
C GLY A 71 4.39 9.69 2.60
N GLY A 72 5.52 10.34 2.38
CA GLY A 72 6.29 11.05 3.38
C GLY A 72 7.36 10.20 4.09
N PRO A 73 8.29 10.89 4.78
CA PRO A 73 9.51 10.29 5.29
C PRO A 73 9.27 9.19 6.35
N ALA A 74 8.20 9.29 7.15
CA ALA A 74 7.88 8.28 8.15
C ALA A 74 7.51 6.93 7.53
N ALA A 75 6.88 6.92 6.36
CA ALA A 75 6.50 5.70 5.67
C ALA A 75 7.67 5.01 4.97
N ARG A 76 8.80 5.69 4.81
CA ARG A 76 9.98 5.16 4.14
C ARG A 76 10.69 4.06 4.94
N ASN A 77 10.59 4.12 6.26
CA ASN A 77 11.32 3.24 7.18
C ASN A 77 10.40 2.26 7.91
N VAL A 78 9.39 1.74 7.22
CA VAL A 78 8.45 0.77 7.81
C VAL A 78 8.59 -0.60 7.17
N SER A 79 8.29 -1.64 7.94
CA SER A 79 8.22 -3.03 7.48
C SER A 79 6.80 -3.57 7.71
N PRO A 80 6.17 -4.25 6.74
CA PRO A 80 6.67 -4.51 5.37
C PRO A 80 6.82 -3.21 4.57
N ARG A 81 7.88 -3.16 3.74
CA ARG A 81 8.17 -1.99 2.90
C ARG A 81 6.96 -1.58 2.07
N VAL A 82 6.71 -0.28 1.98
CA VAL A 82 5.60 0.30 1.22
C VAL A 82 6.10 1.23 0.12
N GLY A 83 5.30 1.44 -0.90
CA GLY A 83 5.61 2.33 -2.02
C GLY A 83 4.52 2.29 -3.09
N HIS A 84 4.86 2.75 -4.28
CA HIS A 84 3.92 2.79 -5.41
C HIS A 84 4.67 2.64 -6.74
N LEU A 85 3.95 2.69 -7.86
CA LEU A 85 4.57 2.68 -9.17
C LEU A 85 4.56 4.08 -9.78
N HIS A 86 5.62 4.40 -10.49
CA HIS A 86 5.66 5.46 -11.50
C HIS A 86 5.68 4.82 -12.89
N ILE A 87 4.88 5.35 -13.80
CA ILE A 87 4.73 4.80 -15.14
C ILE A 87 4.89 5.91 -16.17
N THR A 88 5.85 5.71 -17.09
CA THR A 88 6.12 6.61 -18.20
C THR A 88 5.93 5.87 -19.53
N VAL A 89 5.22 6.48 -20.47
CA VAL A 89 5.00 5.92 -21.82
C VAL A 89 5.74 6.76 -22.85
N ASP A 90 6.49 6.10 -23.73
CA ASP A 90 7.17 6.70 -24.89
C ASP A 90 8.07 7.90 -24.56
N ASP A 91 8.75 7.85 -23.40
CA ASP A 91 9.61 8.93 -22.90
C ASP A 91 8.89 10.30 -22.80
N LEU A 92 7.58 10.31 -22.62
CA LEU A 92 6.83 11.53 -22.38
C LEU A 92 7.37 12.26 -21.15
N PRO A 93 7.32 13.61 -21.13
CA PRO A 93 7.88 14.40 -20.03
C PRO A 93 7.02 14.35 -18.76
N TRP A 94 6.03 13.47 -18.69
CA TRP A 94 5.16 13.25 -17.55
C TRP A 94 5.00 11.76 -17.27
N GLN A 95 4.77 11.47 -16.03
CA GLN A 95 4.47 10.12 -15.53
C GLN A 95 3.26 10.19 -14.60
N TRP A 96 2.60 9.06 -14.38
CA TRP A 96 1.59 8.98 -13.34
C TRP A 96 2.02 8.00 -12.25
N ALA A 97 1.53 8.25 -11.04
CA ALA A 97 1.68 7.34 -9.93
C ALA A 97 0.50 6.35 -9.91
N ASP A 98 0.80 5.07 -9.82
CA ASP A 98 -0.19 4.02 -9.64
C ASP A 98 -0.06 3.43 -8.23
N TYR A 99 -1.12 3.57 -7.46
CA TYR A 99 -1.26 3.03 -6.11
C TYR A 99 -2.17 1.80 -6.07
N GLY A 100 -2.63 1.36 -7.23
CA GLY A 100 -3.54 0.23 -7.38
C GLY A 100 -2.86 -1.11 -7.12
N GLN A 101 -3.66 -2.08 -6.72
CA GLN A 101 -3.22 -3.45 -6.52
C GLN A 101 -3.78 -4.38 -7.61
N SER A 102 -4.01 -3.84 -8.80
CA SER A 102 -4.59 -4.57 -9.93
C SER A 102 -3.62 -5.57 -10.56
N ASN A 103 -2.32 -5.44 -10.28
CA ASN A 103 -1.25 -6.21 -10.91
C ASN A 103 -1.26 -6.13 -12.46
N THR A 104 -1.87 -5.08 -13.00
CA THR A 104 -1.99 -4.88 -14.45
C THR A 104 -2.08 -3.40 -14.78
N ILE A 105 -1.19 -2.92 -15.63
CA ILE A 105 -1.24 -1.58 -16.21
C ILE A 105 -2.09 -1.65 -17.47
N ILE A 106 -3.04 -0.74 -17.62
CA ILE A 106 -3.95 -0.70 -18.77
C ILE A 106 -3.71 0.60 -19.54
N LEU A 107 -3.29 0.47 -20.79
CA LEU A 107 -3.10 1.59 -21.69
C LEU A 107 -4.10 1.48 -22.84
N VAL A 108 -4.82 2.58 -23.08
CA VAL A 108 -5.82 2.69 -24.14
C VAL A 108 -5.45 3.79 -25.11
N ASN A 109 -6.00 3.73 -26.31
CA ASN A 109 -5.81 4.77 -27.33
C ASN A 109 -4.36 4.98 -27.78
N LEU A 110 -3.53 3.95 -27.66
CA LEU A 110 -2.18 3.99 -28.22
C LEU A 110 -2.24 4.08 -29.73
N PRO A 111 -1.49 4.98 -30.36
CA PRO A 111 -1.37 5.02 -31.82
C PRO A 111 -0.81 3.71 -32.37
N ARG A 112 -0.89 3.53 -33.68
CA ARG A 112 -0.19 2.43 -34.35
C ARG A 112 1.31 2.68 -34.28
N GLY A 113 2.08 1.69 -33.84
CA GLY A 113 3.54 1.80 -33.78
C GLY A 113 4.14 1.03 -32.63
N GLU A 114 5.43 1.22 -32.46
CA GLU A 114 6.15 0.73 -31.28
C GLU A 114 5.92 1.65 -30.10
N HIS A 115 5.76 1.04 -28.93
CA HIS A 115 5.60 1.74 -27.66
C HIS A 115 6.57 1.19 -26.64
N LYS A 116 7.04 2.08 -25.77
CA LYS A 116 7.91 1.76 -24.65
C LYS A 116 7.23 2.22 -23.36
N VAL A 117 7.14 1.33 -22.38
CA VAL A 117 6.57 1.64 -21.06
C VAL A 117 7.62 1.37 -20.01
N LEU A 118 8.08 2.43 -19.35
CA LEU A 118 8.93 2.37 -18.17
C LEU A 118 8.04 2.26 -16.94
N ILE A 119 8.32 1.27 -16.11
CA ILE A 119 7.62 1.00 -14.85
C ILE A 119 8.66 1.03 -13.75
N GLU A 120 8.50 1.93 -12.80
CA GLU A 120 9.39 2.11 -11.67
C GLU A 120 8.66 1.82 -10.38
N VAL A 121 9.24 1.01 -9.51
CA VAL A 121 8.81 0.86 -8.12
C VAL A 121 9.52 1.93 -7.32
N VAL A 122 8.77 2.78 -6.67
CA VAL A 122 9.31 3.90 -5.91
C VAL A 122 8.95 3.83 -4.43
N ASP A 123 9.79 4.43 -3.60
CA ASP A 123 9.53 4.60 -2.18
C ASP A 123 8.46 5.68 -1.93
N PRO A 124 8.00 5.90 -0.69
CA PRO A 124 6.98 6.89 -0.38
C PRO A 124 7.35 8.35 -0.68
N GLU A 125 8.61 8.64 -0.97
CA GLU A 125 9.11 9.97 -1.35
C GLU A 125 9.42 10.07 -2.86
N GLY A 126 9.17 9.00 -3.63
CA GLY A 126 9.41 8.94 -5.07
C GLY A 126 10.83 8.51 -5.46
N GLY A 127 11.63 8.05 -4.50
CA GLY A 127 12.94 7.47 -4.79
C GLY A 127 12.80 6.12 -5.49
N VAL A 128 13.46 5.95 -6.65
CA VAL A 128 13.38 4.72 -7.45
C VAL A 128 14.13 3.59 -6.74
N LEU A 129 13.43 2.48 -6.50
CA LEU A 129 13.96 1.26 -5.88
C LEU A 129 14.34 0.20 -6.91
N THR A 130 13.51 0.01 -7.94
CA THR A 130 13.77 -0.86 -9.08
C THR A 130 12.90 -0.44 -10.25
N ALA A 131 13.31 -0.78 -11.47
CA ALA A 131 12.59 -0.43 -12.69
C ALA A 131 12.67 -1.52 -13.74
N GLN A 132 11.67 -1.60 -14.61
CA GLN A 132 11.69 -2.39 -15.84
C GLN A 132 11.03 -1.63 -16.97
N THR A 133 11.49 -1.92 -18.19
CA THR A 133 10.90 -1.40 -19.42
C THR A 133 10.34 -2.54 -20.24
N VAL A 134 9.11 -2.38 -20.73
CA VAL A 134 8.49 -3.28 -21.71
C VAL A 134 8.28 -2.53 -23.01
N THR A 135 8.63 -3.17 -24.13
CA THR A 135 8.38 -2.65 -25.48
C THR A 135 7.44 -3.58 -26.23
N PHE A 136 6.53 -2.99 -27.01
CA PHE A 136 5.57 -3.75 -27.81
C PHE A 136 5.07 -2.93 -28.98
N LYS A 137 4.45 -3.59 -29.95
CA LYS A 137 3.83 -2.93 -31.12
C LYS A 137 2.32 -2.90 -30.98
N SER A 138 1.74 -1.70 -31.00
CA SER A 138 0.29 -1.50 -31.05
C SER A 138 -0.20 -1.50 -32.50
N PRO A 139 -1.32 -2.17 -32.83
CA PRO A 139 -1.97 -2.05 -34.14
C PRO A 139 -2.65 -0.69 -34.33
N GLY A 140 -2.83 0.09 -33.24
CA GLY A 140 -3.70 1.25 -33.21
C GLY A 140 -5.18 0.85 -33.17
N LYS A 141 -6.04 1.85 -33.18
CA LYS A 141 -7.49 1.66 -33.42
C LYS A 141 -7.79 1.63 -34.90
#